data_622bb82672897df3fff6f486c2c31739
#
_entry.id   622bb82672897df3fff6f486c2c31739
#
_cell.length_a   1.000
_cell.length_b   1.000
_cell.length_c   1.000
_cell.angle_alpha   90.00
_cell.angle_beta   90.00
_cell.angle_gamma   90.00
#
_symmetry.space_group_name_H-M   'P 1'
#
loop_
_entity.id
_entity.type
_entity.pdbx_description
1 polymer ?
#
loop_
_entity_poly.entity_id
_entity_poly.type
_entity_poly.pdbx_seq_one_letter_code
_entity_poly.pdbx_strand_id
1 'polypeptide(L)'
;MLHPDYQYDPKLIPCIIEKIKQGARIVFASRLLHGIQAIKNGMPVYKYISNRVLTIFQNICFKKHLSEYHTGYRAYTKEVLTKIDYHKLSNDFIFDNQIVIEAFKCGYDIEEIYCPAKYDSLSSSINFSRSLHYGFGVLKNTVKSKIRK
;
A
#
# COMPACT_ATOMS: atom_id res chain seq x y z
N MET A 1 2.76 10.34 1.85
CA MET A 1 2.06 9.95 3.08
C MET A 1 3.02 9.16 3.94
N LEU A 2 3.16 9.52 5.19
CA LEU A 2 4.00 8.87 6.21
C LEU A 2 3.23 9.00 7.53
N HIS A 3 2.99 7.87 8.21
CA HIS A 3 2.29 7.88 9.49
C HIS A 3 3.23 8.28 10.64
N PRO A 4 2.78 9.09 11.62
CA PRO A 4 3.61 9.57 12.72
C PRO A 4 3.67 8.57 13.90
N ASP A 5 3.62 7.26 13.62
CA ASP A 5 3.56 6.18 14.60
C ASP A 5 4.91 5.45 14.78
N TYR A 6 5.98 6.06 14.32
CA TYR A 6 7.36 5.52 14.36
C TYR A 6 7.55 4.15 13.68
N GLN A 7 6.54 3.64 12.97
CA GLN A 7 6.64 2.35 12.27
C GLN A 7 7.59 2.42 11.07
N TYR A 8 7.70 3.59 10.46
CA TYR A 8 8.46 3.82 9.22
C TYR A 8 9.62 4.80 9.45
N ASP A 9 10.78 4.49 8.87
CA ASP A 9 11.96 5.36 8.96
C ASP A 9 11.87 6.51 7.94
N PRO A 10 11.78 7.78 8.39
CA PRO A 10 11.78 8.94 7.49
C PRO A 10 13.06 9.08 6.67
N LYS A 11 14.17 8.44 7.04
CA LYS A 11 15.41 8.41 6.26
C LYS A 11 15.25 7.78 4.88
N LEU A 12 14.14 7.12 4.59
CA LEU A 12 13.82 6.62 3.26
C LEU A 12 13.29 7.69 2.30
N ILE A 13 12.95 8.90 2.78
CA ILE A 13 12.48 10.00 1.93
C ILE A 13 13.45 10.31 0.77
N PRO A 14 14.78 10.41 0.96
CA PRO A 14 15.70 10.61 -0.15
C PRO A 14 15.62 9.53 -1.22
N CYS A 15 15.50 8.25 -0.83
CA CYS A 15 15.36 7.15 -1.78
C CYS A 15 14.05 7.24 -2.59
N ILE A 16 12.95 7.64 -1.95
CA ILE A 16 11.67 7.87 -2.62
C ILE A 16 11.80 9.02 -3.63
N ILE A 17 12.44 10.13 -3.24
CA ILE A 17 12.64 11.29 -4.10
C ILE A 17 13.50 10.90 -5.31
N GLU A 18 14.53 10.10 -5.11
CA GLU A 18 15.39 9.62 -6.20
C GLU A 18 14.60 8.78 -7.22
N LYS A 19 13.74 7.89 -6.77
CA LYS A 19 12.83 7.13 -7.64
C LYS A 19 11.91 8.05 -8.45
N ILE A 20 11.37 9.10 -7.81
CA ILE A 20 10.54 10.09 -8.50
C ILE A 20 11.33 10.86 -9.54
N LYS A 21 12.59 11.26 -9.25
CA LYS A 21 13.48 11.90 -10.23
C LYS A 21 13.79 11.00 -11.43
N GLN A 22 13.87 9.68 -11.21
CA GLN A 22 14.06 8.67 -12.26
C GLN A 22 12.79 8.40 -13.08
N GLY A 23 11.67 9.05 -12.77
CA GLY A 23 10.44 8.99 -13.56
C GLY A 23 9.28 8.27 -12.89
N ALA A 24 9.46 7.67 -11.71
CA ALA A 24 8.36 7.08 -10.97
C ALA A 24 7.30 8.14 -10.62
N ARG A 25 6.04 7.83 -10.83
CA ARG A 25 4.91 8.69 -10.47
C ARG A 25 4.32 8.36 -9.11
N ILE A 26 4.45 7.11 -8.71
CA ILE A 26 4.00 6.58 -7.43
C ILE A 26 5.09 5.67 -6.88
N VAL A 27 5.46 5.84 -5.62
CA VAL A 27 6.46 5.01 -4.94
C VAL A 27 5.90 4.49 -3.62
N PHE A 28 5.95 3.19 -3.43
CA PHE A 28 5.59 2.52 -2.17
C PHE A 28 6.84 2.05 -1.44
N ALA A 29 6.92 2.33 -0.16
CA ALA A 29 7.93 1.74 0.71
C ALA A 29 7.37 0.43 1.28
N SER A 30 7.66 -0.69 0.60
CA SER A 30 7.12 -2.00 0.89
C SER A 30 7.89 -2.70 2.01
N ARG A 31 7.14 -3.22 2.97
CA ARG A 31 7.67 -4.07 4.06
C ARG A 31 7.91 -5.50 3.58
N LEU A 32 7.19 -5.91 2.54
CA LEU A 32 7.17 -7.28 2.04
C LEU A 32 8.08 -7.51 0.83
N LEU A 33 8.81 -6.49 0.38
CA LEU A 33 9.70 -6.58 -0.79
C LEU A 33 10.77 -7.67 -0.59
N HIS A 34 11.29 -7.83 0.63
CA HIS A 34 12.23 -8.88 1.02
C HIS A 34 11.52 -10.08 1.72
N GLY A 35 10.26 -10.33 1.40
CA GLY A 35 9.51 -11.49 1.85
C GLY A 35 9.47 -11.67 3.37
N ILE A 36 9.98 -12.81 3.84
CA ILE A 36 9.93 -13.23 5.26
C ILE A 36 10.69 -12.29 6.22
N GLN A 37 11.51 -11.38 5.70
CA GLN A 37 12.22 -10.40 6.53
C GLN A 37 11.25 -9.53 7.35
N ALA A 38 10.03 -9.31 6.85
CA ALA A 38 8.99 -8.59 7.59
C ALA A 38 8.64 -9.29 8.91
N ILE A 39 8.58 -10.63 8.93
CA ILE A 39 8.32 -11.42 10.15
C ILE A 39 9.49 -11.27 11.12
N LYS A 40 10.73 -11.33 10.63
CA LYS A 40 11.93 -11.14 11.46
C LYS A 40 11.99 -9.74 12.08
N ASN A 41 11.41 -8.75 11.42
CA ASN A 41 11.28 -7.38 11.91
C ASN A 41 10.07 -7.18 12.85
N GLY A 42 9.41 -8.28 13.28
CA GLY A 42 8.33 -8.26 14.26
C GLY A 42 6.91 -8.23 13.69
N MET A 43 6.72 -8.36 12.37
CA MET A 43 5.38 -8.46 11.81
C MET A 43 4.69 -9.75 12.29
N PRO A 44 3.48 -9.68 12.89
CA PRO A 44 2.74 -10.88 13.24
C PRO A 44 2.49 -11.77 12.03
N VAL A 45 2.67 -13.08 12.18
CA VAL A 45 2.57 -14.06 11.09
C VAL A 45 1.21 -13.99 10.38
N TYR A 46 0.10 -13.85 11.13
CA TYR A 46 -1.22 -13.73 10.53
C TYR A 46 -1.37 -12.49 9.64
N LYS A 47 -0.74 -11.36 10.03
CA LYS A 47 -0.73 -10.14 9.21
C LYS A 47 0.08 -10.32 7.94
N TYR A 48 1.22 -10.99 8.03
CA TYR A 48 2.04 -11.33 6.88
C TYR A 48 1.25 -12.18 5.88
N ILE A 49 0.64 -13.27 6.35
CA ILE A 49 -0.14 -14.18 5.49
C ILE A 49 -1.31 -13.43 4.86
N SER A 50 -2.09 -12.69 5.64
CA SER A 50 -3.23 -11.92 5.14
C SER A 50 -2.82 -10.91 4.07
N ASN A 51 -1.74 -10.15 4.30
CA ASN A 51 -1.20 -9.22 3.31
C ASN A 51 -0.76 -9.93 2.03
N ARG A 52 -0.08 -11.07 2.14
CA ARG A 52 0.36 -11.84 0.96
C ARG A 52 -0.81 -12.35 0.14
N VAL A 53 -1.84 -12.89 0.80
CA VAL A 53 -3.06 -13.39 0.12
C VAL A 53 -3.77 -12.25 -0.62
N LEU A 54 -4.00 -11.11 0.05
CA LEU A 54 -4.64 -9.95 -0.57
C LEU A 54 -3.78 -9.39 -1.72
N THR A 55 -2.46 -9.32 -1.54
CA THR A 55 -1.54 -8.85 -2.58
C THR A 55 -1.56 -9.75 -3.80
N ILE A 56 -1.52 -11.07 -3.63
CA ILE A 56 -1.59 -12.04 -4.75
C ILE A 56 -2.91 -11.86 -5.50
N PHE A 57 -4.03 -11.78 -4.77
CA PHE A 57 -5.34 -11.55 -5.37
C PHE A 57 -5.39 -10.25 -6.20
N GLN A 58 -4.88 -9.15 -5.64
CA GLN A 58 -4.86 -7.86 -6.35
C GLN A 58 -3.91 -7.88 -7.55
N ASN A 59 -2.75 -8.52 -7.44
CA ASN A 59 -1.82 -8.70 -8.56
C ASN A 59 -2.48 -9.43 -9.73
N ILE A 60 -3.20 -10.51 -9.46
CA ILE A 60 -3.96 -11.26 -10.48
C ILE A 60 -5.02 -10.35 -11.10
N CYS A 61 -5.81 -9.65 -10.28
CA CYS A 61 -6.87 -8.77 -10.75
C CYS A 61 -6.34 -7.60 -11.60
N PHE A 62 -5.27 -6.94 -11.18
CA PHE A 62 -4.75 -5.75 -11.84
C PHE A 62 -3.63 -6.07 -12.86
N LYS A 63 -3.21 -7.32 -12.99
CA LYS A 63 -2.07 -7.75 -13.82
C LYS A 63 -0.79 -6.96 -13.46
N LYS A 64 -0.53 -6.86 -12.15
CA LYS A 64 0.64 -6.19 -11.57
C LYS A 64 1.48 -7.18 -10.77
N HIS A 65 2.66 -6.77 -10.35
CA HIS A 65 3.63 -7.60 -9.63
C HIS A 65 4.17 -6.90 -8.38
N LEU A 66 3.30 -6.21 -7.64
CA LEU A 66 3.69 -5.56 -6.39
C LEU A 66 3.95 -6.58 -5.29
N SER A 67 4.88 -6.28 -4.41
CA SER A 67 5.16 -7.08 -3.23
C SER A 67 4.16 -6.81 -2.11
N GLU A 68 3.59 -5.59 -2.06
CA GLU A 68 2.62 -5.16 -1.06
C GLU A 68 1.72 -4.02 -1.56
N TYR A 69 0.40 -4.12 -1.29
CA TYR A 69 -0.58 -3.05 -1.54
C TYR A 69 -0.94 -2.27 -0.28
N HIS A 70 -0.56 -2.74 0.90
CA HIS A 70 -1.13 -2.29 2.19
C HIS A 70 -0.13 -1.54 3.07
N THR A 71 1.00 -1.10 2.50
CA THR A 71 1.91 -0.21 3.20
C THR A 71 1.28 1.17 3.40
N GLY A 72 1.55 1.80 4.55
CA GLY A 72 1.15 3.19 4.81
C GLY A 72 2.18 4.23 4.34
N TYR A 73 3.36 3.80 3.92
CA TYR A 73 4.41 4.71 3.47
C TYR A 73 4.42 4.80 1.95
N ARG A 74 3.85 5.90 1.43
CA ARG A 74 3.59 6.10 0.01
C ARG A 74 3.92 7.51 -0.43
N ALA A 75 4.41 7.64 -1.65
CA ALA A 75 4.58 8.94 -2.30
C ALA A 75 3.84 8.96 -3.63
N TYR A 76 3.23 10.09 -3.91
CA TYR A 76 2.53 10.38 -5.15
C TYR A 76 3.03 11.72 -5.70
N THR A 77 3.28 11.81 -6.99
CA THR A 77 3.55 13.10 -7.62
C THR A 77 2.29 13.96 -7.65
N LYS A 78 2.48 15.28 -7.75
CA LYS A 78 1.36 16.22 -7.90
C LYS A 78 0.48 15.87 -9.11
N GLU A 79 1.10 15.44 -10.21
CA GLU A 79 0.41 15.01 -11.42
C GLU A 79 -0.63 13.90 -11.14
N VAL A 80 -0.23 12.87 -10.39
CA VAL A 80 -1.13 11.78 -10.00
C VAL A 80 -2.30 12.30 -9.17
N LEU A 81 -2.00 13.11 -8.15
CA LEU A 81 -3.02 13.64 -7.23
C LEU A 81 -4.00 14.60 -7.91
N THR A 82 -3.57 15.36 -8.93
CA THR A 82 -4.47 16.22 -9.68
C THR A 82 -5.35 15.45 -10.67
N LYS A 83 -4.88 14.29 -11.15
CA LYS A 83 -5.63 13.48 -12.12
C LYS A 83 -6.66 12.55 -11.43
N ILE A 84 -6.38 12.15 -10.20
CA ILE A 84 -7.30 11.31 -9.42
C ILE A 84 -8.21 12.21 -8.60
N ASP A 85 -9.53 12.08 -8.78
CA ASP A 85 -10.52 12.77 -7.96
C ASP A 85 -10.64 12.06 -6.58
N TYR A 86 -9.59 12.25 -5.75
CA TYR A 86 -9.52 11.60 -4.45
C TYR A 86 -10.58 12.10 -3.46
N HIS A 87 -11.21 13.24 -3.71
CA HIS A 87 -12.31 13.77 -2.87
C HIS A 87 -13.57 12.89 -2.93
N LYS A 88 -13.72 12.08 -3.98
CA LYS A 88 -14.82 11.10 -4.11
C LYS A 88 -14.53 9.76 -3.45
N LEU A 89 -13.33 9.56 -2.93
CA LEU A 89 -12.94 8.33 -2.27
C LEU A 89 -13.42 8.31 -0.82
N SER A 90 -13.43 7.13 -0.21
CA SER A 90 -13.84 6.96 1.18
C SER A 90 -12.92 7.72 2.15
N ASN A 91 -13.48 8.24 3.24
CA ASN A 91 -12.71 8.83 4.33
C ASN A 91 -12.29 7.80 5.40
N ASP A 92 -12.36 6.50 5.09
CA ASP A 92 -12.04 5.39 5.98
C ASP A 92 -10.81 4.62 5.46
N PHE A 93 -10.31 3.63 6.21
CA PHE A 93 -9.16 2.78 5.90
C PHE A 93 -9.12 2.23 4.47
N ILE A 94 -10.29 2.10 3.82
CA ILE A 94 -10.38 1.64 2.44
C ILE A 94 -9.88 2.69 1.42
N PHE A 95 -9.71 3.96 1.81
CA PHE A 95 -9.16 5.03 0.98
C PHE A 95 -7.86 4.62 0.32
N ASP A 96 -6.97 4.02 1.09
CA ASP A 96 -5.65 3.57 0.64
C ASP A 96 -5.71 2.54 -0.49
N ASN A 97 -6.75 1.72 -0.50
CA ASN A 97 -6.98 0.77 -1.59
C ASN A 97 -7.62 1.45 -2.80
N GLN A 98 -8.57 2.36 -2.56
CA GLN A 98 -9.28 3.04 -3.63
C GLN A 98 -8.37 3.94 -4.45
N ILE A 99 -7.46 4.70 -3.82
CA ILE A 99 -6.53 5.58 -4.54
C ILE A 99 -5.59 4.78 -5.46
N VAL A 100 -5.18 3.58 -5.04
CA VAL A 100 -4.37 2.67 -5.88
C VAL A 100 -5.17 2.19 -7.09
N ILE A 101 -6.43 1.83 -6.89
CA ILE A 101 -7.32 1.40 -7.99
C ILE A 101 -7.49 2.52 -9.01
N GLU A 102 -7.75 3.75 -8.55
CA GLU A 102 -7.90 4.90 -9.45
C GLU A 102 -6.57 5.24 -10.16
N ALA A 103 -5.42 5.10 -9.49
CA ALA A 103 -4.12 5.26 -10.12
C ALA A 103 -3.94 4.28 -11.29
N PHE A 104 -4.27 3.01 -11.09
CA PHE A 104 -4.20 2.00 -12.17
C PHE A 104 -5.18 2.28 -13.31
N LYS A 105 -6.39 2.78 -13.02
CA LYS A 105 -7.34 3.20 -14.07
C LYS A 105 -6.82 4.37 -14.89
N CYS A 106 -6.06 5.26 -14.26
CA CYS A 106 -5.38 6.38 -14.94
C CYS A 106 -4.10 5.96 -15.68
N GLY A 107 -3.74 4.68 -15.66
CA GLY A 107 -2.56 4.14 -16.36
C GLY A 107 -1.24 4.31 -15.62
N TYR A 108 -1.25 4.70 -14.35
CA TYR A 108 -0.03 4.81 -13.55
C TYR A 108 0.43 3.46 -13.03
N ASP A 109 1.75 3.29 -12.99
CA ASP A 109 2.41 2.19 -12.31
C ASP A 109 2.97 2.62 -10.96
N ILE A 110 3.24 1.63 -10.10
CA ILE A 110 3.79 1.83 -8.76
C ILE A 110 5.16 1.19 -8.73
N GLU A 111 6.17 1.95 -8.33
CA GLU A 111 7.48 1.43 -8.00
C GLU A 111 7.60 1.16 -6.51
N GLU A 112 8.44 0.20 -6.15
CA GLU A 112 8.64 -0.17 -4.76
C GLU A 112 10.09 0.05 -4.33
N ILE A 113 10.24 0.50 -3.08
CA ILE A 113 11.51 0.46 -2.34
C ILE A 113 11.32 -0.38 -1.09
N TYR A 114 12.39 -0.99 -0.59
CA TYR A 114 12.31 -1.74 0.66
C TYR A 114 12.19 -0.81 1.87
N CYS A 115 11.30 -1.17 2.80
CA CYS A 115 11.12 -0.50 4.08
C CYS A 115 11.18 -1.50 5.23
N PRO A 116 12.24 -1.47 6.07
CA PRO A 116 12.30 -2.26 7.29
C PRO A 116 11.37 -1.65 8.36
N ALA A 117 10.09 -1.96 8.29
CA ALA A 117 9.14 -1.47 9.28
C ALA A 117 9.36 -2.12 10.64
N LYS A 118 9.24 -1.33 11.71
CA LYS A 118 9.27 -1.80 13.09
C LYS A 118 7.87 -2.06 13.61
N TYR A 119 7.73 -3.07 14.46
CA TYR A 119 6.47 -3.45 15.10
C TYR A 119 6.63 -3.40 16.61
N ASP A 120 6.60 -2.20 17.17
CA ASP A 120 6.69 -1.95 18.60
C ASP A 120 5.29 -1.74 19.21
N SER A 121 5.21 -1.74 20.53
CA SER A 121 3.98 -1.46 21.27
C SER A 121 3.39 -0.06 20.99
N LEU A 122 4.22 0.87 20.48
CA LEU A 122 3.84 2.23 20.07
C LEU A 122 3.33 2.29 18.62
N SER A 123 3.55 1.24 17.83
CA SER A 123 3.07 1.24 16.45
C SER A 123 1.56 1.04 16.39
N SER A 124 0.85 1.91 15.70
CA SER A 124 -0.58 1.78 15.50
C SER A 124 -0.88 0.54 14.65
N SER A 125 -1.46 -0.49 15.24
CA SER A 125 -1.87 -1.66 14.51
C SER A 125 -3.38 -1.86 14.63
N ILE A 126 -4.03 -1.99 13.48
CA ILE A 126 -5.44 -2.36 13.41
C ILE A 126 -5.61 -3.71 14.12
N ASN A 127 -6.62 -3.83 15.01
CA ASN A 127 -6.96 -5.09 15.66
C ASN A 127 -7.46 -6.13 14.65
N PHE A 128 -7.52 -7.41 15.07
CA PHE A 128 -7.88 -8.52 14.18
C PHE A 128 -9.24 -8.34 13.49
N SER A 129 -10.27 -7.91 14.24
CA SER A 129 -11.62 -7.68 13.69
C SER A 129 -11.63 -6.60 12.59
N ARG A 130 -10.96 -5.46 12.85
CA ARG A 130 -10.81 -4.39 11.85
C ARG A 130 -9.99 -4.84 10.64
N SER A 131 -8.98 -5.71 10.85
CA SER A 131 -8.17 -6.27 9.75
C SER A 131 -9.03 -7.15 8.83
N LEU A 132 -9.94 -7.95 9.37
CA LEU A 132 -10.89 -8.73 8.59
C LEU A 132 -11.84 -7.82 7.79
N HIS A 133 -12.42 -6.81 8.44
CA HIS A 133 -13.32 -5.87 7.77
C HIS A 133 -12.60 -5.13 6.63
N TYR A 134 -11.37 -4.69 6.88
CA TYR A 134 -10.52 -4.09 5.84
C TYR A 134 -10.28 -5.07 4.68
N GLY A 135 -9.92 -6.32 4.96
CA GLY A 135 -9.68 -7.35 3.95
C GLY A 135 -10.90 -7.58 3.05
N PHE A 136 -12.11 -7.70 3.63
CA PHE A 136 -13.34 -7.79 2.86
C PHE A 136 -13.60 -6.54 2.01
N GLY A 137 -13.34 -5.35 2.55
CA GLY A 137 -13.44 -4.09 1.81
C GLY A 137 -12.51 -4.06 0.59
N VAL A 138 -11.26 -4.51 0.75
CA VAL A 138 -10.27 -4.62 -0.34
C VAL A 138 -10.76 -5.57 -1.43
N LEU A 139 -11.22 -6.77 -1.07
CA LEU A 139 -11.76 -7.75 -2.03
C LEU A 139 -12.94 -7.17 -2.80
N LYS A 140 -13.92 -6.60 -2.09
CA LYS A 140 -15.12 -6.00 -2.68
C LYS A 140 -14.77 -4.88 -3.66
N ASN A 141 -13.88 -3.94 -3.29
CA ASN A 141 -13.49 -2.85 -4.16
C ASN A 141 -12.68 -3.32 -5.37
N THR A 142 -11.79 -4.29 -5.18
CA THR A 142 -11.01 -4.86 -6.27
C THR A 142 -11.93 -5.51 -7.32
N VAL A 143 -12.90 -6.33 -6.89
CA VAL A 143 -13.89 -6.95 -7.79
C VAL A 143 -14.75 -5.89 -8.47
N LYS A 144 -15.31 -4.93 -7.69
CA LYS A 144 -16.16 -3.86 -8.22
C LYS A 144 -15.44 -3.02 -9.29
N SER A 145 -14.14 -2.79 -9.12
CA SER A 145 -13.33 -2.03 -10.09
C SER A 145 -13.17 -2.74 -11.43
N LYS A 146 -13.29 -4.09 -11.45
CA LYS A 146 -13.21 -4.90 -12.67
C LYS A 146 -14.54 -5.00 -13.42
N ILE A 147 -15.66 -4.96 -12.70
CA ILE A 147 -16.99 -5.06 -13.28
C ILE A 147 -17.42 -3.73 -13.92
N ARG A 148 -16.91 -2.61 -13.41
CA ARG A 148 -17.22 -1.25 -13.91
C ARG A 148 -16.25 -0.75 -14.99
N LYS A 149 -15.83 -1.62 -15.88
CA LYS A 149 -15.13 -1.22 -17.11
C LYS A 149 -16.12 -0.79 -18.17
#